data_923b82f38bb37ea3ff8b81ba710b8d6a
#
_entry.id   923b82f38bb37ea3ff8b81ba710b8d6a
#
_cell.length_a   1.000
_cell.length_b   1.000
_cell.length_c   1.000
_cell.angle_alpha   90.00
_cell.angle_beta   90.00
_cell.angle_gamma   90.00
#
_symmetry.space_group_name_H-M   'P 1'
#
loop_
_entity.id
_entity.type
_entity.pdbx_description
1 polymer ?
#
loop_
_entity_poly.entity_id
_entity_poly.type
_entity_poly.pdbx_seq_one_letter_code
_entity_poly.pdbx_strand_id
1 'polypeptide(L)'
;MESVQLTRRAFLARGLTGLGLFAAGGSVRYRALAANSGWRAPFASLEAIGELLPPDANGVRLPKGFSARIVARSGQAPAGLPGYTWHSAPDGGACFAAEDGGWIYVSNSEISSNGGGVGALRFDAEANVVDAYSILNNTSINCAGGPTPWGTWLSCEEFDAGQVYECDPSGRTPARLRAALGTFKHEAVTVDLANNCLYLTEDLPDGGFYRFRPERQLPYLETGQLEIASVQRRGGDYYIEWLPVPDPRARRTPTRHQVAAMTPFAGGEGIGLFGDKVHFTTKHDNRVWTYNSATSGLSVLYDFKTSETPVLSGVDNVVITATGDVVVAEDKGNMQLVALTPGGRVTPIVQLMDQAASEITGPAFDPTYQRLYFSSQRGTLGIPRGGLTYEIRYTG
;
A
#
# COMPACT_ATOMS: atom_id res chain seq x y z
N MET A 1 40.52 -19.04 37.11
CA MET A 1 39.70 -18.01 36.46
C MET A 1 40.06 -18.01 34.98
N GLU A 2 39.35 -18.82 34.21
CA GLU A 2 39.55 -18.91 32.76
C GLU A 2 38.65 -17.86 32.06
N SER A 3 39.27 -16.95 31.33
CA SER A 3 38.58 -15.95 30.50
C SER A 3 38.15 -16.59 29.20
N VAL A 4 36.86 -16.77 29.01
CA VAL A 4 36.28 -17.22 27.74
C VAL A 4 36.37 -16.09 26.74
N GLN A 5 37.29 -16.15 25.79
CA GLN A 5 37.32 -15.28 24.62
C GLN A 5 36.24 -15.69 23.65
N LEU A 6 35.16 -14.86 23.52
CA LEU A 6 34.16 -14.98 22.49
C LEU A 6 34.73 -14.45 21.15
N THR A 7 34.85 -15.32 20.15
CA THR A 7 35.35 -14.96 18.83
C THR A 7 34.33 -14.07 18.10
N ARG A 8 34.80 -13.16 17.23
CA ARG A 8 33.98 -12.25 16.40
C ARG A 8 32.83 -12.95 15.63
N ARG A 9 33.02 -14.23 15.26
CA ARG A 9 31.98 -15.05 14.60
C ARG A 9 30.80 -15.38 15.53
N ALA A 10 31.04 -15.63 16.81
CA ALA A 10 29.98 -15.91 17.80
C ALA A 10 29.18 -14.65 18.14
N PHE A 11 29.79 -13.46 18.08
CA PHE A 11 29.11 -12.19 18.28
C PHE A 11 28.22 -11.82 17.09
N LEU A 12 28.70 -12.04 15.87
CA LEU A 12 27.89 -11.82 14.64
C LEU A 12 26.72 -12.79 14.53
N ALA A 13 26.87 -14.06 14.90
CA ALA A 13 25.77 -15.03 14.89
C ALA A 13 24.69 -14.73 15.94
N ARG A 14 25.07 -14.19 17.11
CA ARG A 14 24.11 -13.77 18.16
C ARG A 14 23.51 -12.39 17.89
N GLY A 15 24.22 -11.49 17.22
CA GLY A 15 23.71 -10.19 16.78
C GLY A 15 22.67 -10.30 15.67
N LEU A 16 22.87 -11.20 14.70
CA LEU A 16 21.93 -11.45 13.61
C LEU A 16 20.61 -12.09 14.09
N THR A 17 20.65 -12.95 15.14
CA THR A 17 19.40 -13.48 15.73
C THR A 17 18.63 -12.44 16.54
N GLY A 18 19.27 -11.43 17.10
CA GLY A 18 18.60 -10.35 17.85
C GLY A 18 18.01 -9.27 16.94
N LEU A 19 18.70 -8.87 15.88
CA LEU A 19 18.21 -7.88 14.89
C LEU A 19 17.14 -8.47 13.95
N GLY A 20 17.25 -9.74 13.59
CA GLY A 20 16.22 -10.45 12.83
C GLY A 20 14.89 -10.58 13.58
N LEU A 21 14.91 -10.60 14.91
CA LEU A 21 13.70 -10.64 15.73
C LEU A 21 12.99 -9.30 15.86
N PHE A 22 13.66 -8.15 15.70
CA PHE A 22 13.00 -6.84 15.72
C PHE A 22 12.43 -6.43 14.35
N ALA A 23 13.09 -6.75 13.25
CA ALA A 23 12.57 -6.49 11.89
C ALA A 23 11.50 -7.51 11.44
N ALA A 24 11.58 -8.75 11.93
CA ALA A 24 10.59 -9.81 11.70
C ALA A 24 9.56 -9.94 12.84
N GLY A 25 9.67 -9.15 13.91
CA GLY A 25 8.88 -9.32 15.13
C GLY A 25 7.38 -9.20 14.91
N GLY A 26 6.93 -8.36 14.01
CA GLY A 26 5.55 -8.30 13.54
C GLY A 26 5.20 -9.53 12.69
N SER A 27 5.86 -9.72 11.57
CA SER A 27 5.55 -10.78 10.60
C SER A 27 5.84 -12.21 11.11
N VAL A 28 6.86 -12.41 11.96
CA VAL A 28 7.16 -13.73 12.54
C VAL A 28 6.18 -14.08 13.67
N ARG A 29 5.76 -13.14 14.50
CA ARG A 29 4.68 -13.38 15.47
C ARG A 29 3.34 -13.67 14.77
N TYR A 30 3.03 -12.97 13.68
CA TYR A 30 1.84 -13.25 12.88
C TYR A 30 1.91 -14.57 12.14
N ARG A 31 3.06 -14.96 11.57
CA ARG A 31 3.27 -16.31 11.02
C ARG A 31 3.11 -17.40 12.08
N ALA A 32 3.58 -17.19 13.32
CA ALA A 32 3.44 -18.14 14.41
C ALA A 32 1.98 -18.22 14.92
N LEU A 33 1.24 -17.11 14.95
CA LEU A 33 -0.19 -17.09 15.33
C LEU A 33 -1.06 -17.73 14.24
N ALA A 34 -0.82 -17.46 12.97
CA ALA A 34 -1.53 -18.09 11.85
C ALA A 34 -1.22 -19.60 11.74
N ALA A 35 0.00 -20.03 12.09
CA ALA A 35 0.39 -21.44 12.05
C ALA A 35 -0.15 -22.27 13.24
N ASN A 36 -0.42 -21.63 14.39
CA ASN A 36 -0.93 -22.31 15.60
C ASN A 36 -2.45 -22.25 15.79
N SER A 37 -3.15 -21.33 15.12
CA SER A 37 -4.59 -21.37 15.02
C SER A 37 -4.93 -22.35 13.90
N GLY A 38 -5.63 -23.43 14.13
CA GLY A 38 -6.11 -24.36 13.09
C GLY A 38 -7.08 -23.71 12.08
N TRP A 39 -7.10 -22.39 12.01
CA TRP A 39 -7.79 -21.51 11.08
C TRP A 39 -6.83 -21.13 9.96
N ARG A 40 -7.13 -21.56 8.74
CA ARG A 40 -6.42 -21.06 7.56
C ARG A 40 -6.68 -19.56 7.44
N ALA A 41 -5.61 -18.75 7.35
CA ALA A 41 -5.70 -17.34 6.99
C ALA A 41 -6.00 -17.24 5.48
N PRO A 42 -7.26 -17.02 5.06
CA PRO A 42 -7.68 -17.22 3.66
C PRO A 42 -7.03 -16.24 2.70
N PHE A 43 -6.60 -15.08 3.20
CA PHE A 43 -5.89 -14.07 2.41
C PHE A 43 -4.37 -14.12 2.59
N ALA A 44 -3.83 -15.09 3.33
CA ALA A 44 -2.37 -15.22 3.43
C ALA A 44 -1.74 -15.69 2.11
N SER A 45 -2.47 -16.46 1.30
CA SER A 45 -2.11 -16.86 -0.07
C SER A 45 -3.36 -16.97 -0.93
N LEU A 46 -3.28 -16.48 -2.16
CA LEU A 46 -4.37 -16.45 -3.13
C LEU A 46 -4.19 -17.47 -4.28
N GLU A 47 -3.14 -18.29 -4.21
CA GLU A 47 -2.84 -19.28 -5.27
C GLU A 47 -4.00 -20.24 -5.54
N ALA A 48 -4.75 -20.63 -4.50
CA ALA A 48 -5.87 -21.56 -4.59
C ALA A 48 -7.25 -20.88 -4.50
N ILE A 49 -7.33 -19.54 -4.62
CA ILE A 49 -8.60 -18.83 -4.55
C ILE A 49 -9.50 -19.23 -5.73
N GLY A 50 -10.79 -19.42 -5.46
CA GLY A 50 -11.78 -19.85 -6.45
C GLY A 50 -12.22 -18.72 -7.39
N GLU A 51 -13.06 -19.08 -8.37
CA GLU A 51 -13.69 -18.11 -9.28
C GLU A 51 -14.77 -17.28 -8.56
N LEU A 52 -15.04 -16.11 -9.13
CA LEU A 52 -16.08 -15.21 -8.64
C LEU A 52 -17.48 -15.81 -8.92
N LEU A 53 -18.27 -15.95 -7.88
CA LEU A 53 -19.69 -16.31 -7.96
C LEU A 53 -20.55 -15.13 -8.48
N PRO A 54 -21.84 -15.35 -8.80
CA PRO A 54 -22.78 -14.26 -9.05
C PRO A 54 -22.80 -13.24 -7.90
N PRO A 55 -23.16 -11.96 -8.19
CA PRO A 55 -23.14 -10.92 -7.17
C PRO A 55 -24.10 -11.19 -6.01
N ASP A 56 -23.73 -10.78 -4.82
CA ASP A 56 -24.61 -10.72 -3.66
C ASP A 56 -25.61 -9.57 -3.72
N ALA A 57 -26.39 -9.37 -2.66
CA ALA A 57 -27.39 -8.28 -2.57
C ALA A 57 -26.77 -6.87 -2.57
N ASN A 58 -25.46 -6.75 -2.33
CA ASN A 58 -24.72 -5.47 -2.39
C ASN A 58 -24.01 -5.27 -3.75
N GLY A 59 -24.22 -6.16 -4.71
CA GLY A 59 -23.54 -6.11 -6.00
C GLY A 59 -22.07 -6.55 -5.96
N VAL A 60 -21.66 -7.30 -4.93
CA VAL A 60 -20.28 -7.76 -4.77
C VAL A 60 -20.15 -9.21 -5.22
N ARG A 61 -19.25 -9.49 -6.16
CA ARG A 61 -18.89 -10.83 -6.60
C ARG A 61 -17.65 -11.30 -5.83
N LEU A 62 -17.73 -12.46 -5.24
CA LEU A 62 -16.69 -13.06 -4.41
C LEU A 62 -16.53 -14.55 -4.72
N PRO A 63 -15.38 -15.16 -4.42
CA PRO A 63 -15.23 -16.61 -4.44
C PRO A 63 -16.11 -17.29 -3.40
N LYS A 64 -16.35 -18.59 -3.59
CA LYS A 64 -17.11 -19.41 -2.64
C LYS A 64 -16.51 -19.34 -1.22
N GLY A 65 -17.36 -19.17 -0.22
CA GLY A 65 -16.97 -19.13 1.19
C GLY A 65 -16.60 -17.72 1.68
N PHE A 66 -16.67 -16.70 0.82
CA PHE A 66 -16.46 -15.30 1.22
C PHE A 66 -17.76 -14.52 1.27
N SER A 67 -17.82 -13.53 2.14
CA SER A 67 -18.94 -12.60 2.25
C SER A 67 -18.44 -11.15 2.38
N ALA A 68 -19.26 -10.20 1.89
CA ALA A 68 -19.00 -8.77 1.99
C ALA A 68 -19.94 -8.10 3.00
N ARG A 69 -19.43 -7.05 3.67
CA ARG A 69 -20.26 -6.04 4.34
C ARG A 69 -19.67 -4.64 4.14
N ILE A 70 -20.54 -3.64 4.21
CA ILE A 70 -20.10 -2.24 4.22
C ILE A 70 -19.85 -1.85 5.68
N VAL A 71 -18.64 -1.37 5.98
CA VAL A 71 -18.22 -0.94 7.33
C VAL A 71 -18.29 0.56 7.54
N ALA A 72 -18.22 1.35 6.43
CA ALA A 72 -18.41 2.79 6.46
C ALA A 72 -18.99 3.32 5.14
N ARG A 73 -19.68 4.46 5.23
CA ARG A 73 -20.25 5.21 4.10
C ARG A 73 -19.87 6.67 4.22
N SER A 74 -19.34 7.26 3.17
CA SER A 74 -19.05 8.70 3.13
C SER A 74 -20.24 9.53 3.57
N GLY A 75 -20.01 10.52 4.42
CA GLY A 75 -21.05 11.39 4.96
C GLY A 75 -21.91 10.78 6.08
N GLN A 76 -21.60 9.57 6.56
CA GLN A 76 -22.33 8.92 7.65
C GLN A 76 -21.38 8.61 8.83
N ALA A 77 -21.94 8.53 10.03
CA ALA A 77 -21.22 8.08 11.21
C ALA A 77 -21.01 6.56 11.14
N PRO A 78 -19.77 6.04 11.14
CA PRO A 78 -19.51 4.60 11.09
C PRO A 78 -20.13 3.89 12.29
N ALA A 79 -20.85 2.76 12.05
CA ALA A 79 -21.58 2.01 13.08
C ALA A 79 -22.55 2.86 13.94
N GLY A 80 -22.93 4.06 13.49
CA GLY A 80 -23.73 5.00 14.28
C GLY A 80 -22.99 5.67 15.44
N LEU A 81 -21.66 5.54 15.50
CA LEU A 81 -20.82 6.13 16.55
C LEU A 81 -20.79 7.67 16.43
N PRO A 82 -21.01 8.42 17.51
CA PRO A 82 -20.95 9.87 17.45
C PRO A 82 -19.49 10.37 17.32
N GLY A 83 -19.34 11.59 16.80
CA GLY A 83 -18.05 12.31 16.82
C GLY A 83 -17.25 12.28 15.55
N TYR A 84 -17.47 11.33 14.63
CA TYR A 84 -16.81 11.30 13.33
C TYR A 84 -17.76 10.93 12.21
N THR A 85 -17.70 11.70 11.14
CA THR A 85 -18.37 11.38 9.86
C THR A 85 -17.34 10.83 8.89
N TRP A 86 -17.59 9.65 8.32
CA TRP A 86 -16.66 9.05 7.36
C TRP A 86 -16.44 9.98 6.16
N HIS A 87 -15.19 10.20 5.85
CA HIS A 87 -14.75 11.17 4.84
C HIS A 87 -15.22 10.80 3.44
N SER A 88 -15.25 11.80 2.56
CA SER A 88 -15.52 11.63 1.13
C SER A 88 -14.31 11.08 0.39
N ALA A 89 -14.52 10.46 -0.77
CA ALA A 89 -13.48 9.87 -1.60
C ALA A 89 -12.48 9.05 -0.77
N PRO A 90 -12.92 7.98 -0.08
CA PRO A 90 -12.02 7.12 0.66
C PRO A 90 -11.05 6.44 -0.30
N ASP A 91 -9.75 6.57 -0.01
CA ASP A 91 -8.67 6.10 -0.85
C ASP A 91 -7.68 5.22 -0.08
N GLY A 92 -6.38 5.25 -0.45
CA GLY A 92 -5.32 4.41 0.08
C GLY A 92 -5.41 4.15 1.57
N GLY A 93 -5.19 2.93 1.98
CA GLY A 93 -5.37 2.51 3.36
C GLY A 93 -4.47 1.36 3.80
N ALA A 94 -4.45 1.13 5.10
CA ALA A 94 -3.75 0.01 5.73
C ALA A 94 -4.39 -0.40 7.05
N CYS A 95 -4.11 -1.63 7.50
CA CYS A 95 -4.51 -2.11 8.82
C CYS A 95 -3.31 -2.20 9.76
N PHE A 96 -3.52 -1.77 11.01
CA PHE A 96 -2.52 -1.79 12.08
C PHE A 96 -3.05 -2.57 13.28
N ALA A 97 -2.29 -3.53 13.77
CA ALA A 97 -2.67 -4.31 14.96
C ALA A 97 -2.77 -3.41 16.20
N ALA A 98 -3.74 -3.70 17.04
CA ALA A 98 -3.86 -3.08 18.35
C ALA A 98 -3.56 -4.08 19.47
N GLU A 99 -3.20 -3.56 20.67
CA GLU A 99 -2.74 -4.39 21.80
C GLU A 99 -3.81 -5.33 22.37
N ASP A 100 -5.09 -4.99 22.20
CA ASP A 100 -6.24 -5.76 22.69
C ASP A 100 -6.72 -6.86 21.73
N GLY A 101 -5.95 -7.11 20.65
CA GLY A 101 -6.28 -8.12 19.64
C GLY A 101 -7.18 -7.60 18.50
N GLY A 102 -7.65 -6.37 18.58
CA GLY A 102 -8.32 -5.69 17.48
C GLY A 102 -7.31 -5.02 16.53
N TRP A 103 -7.80 -4.13 15.66
CA TRP A 103 -6.94 -3.39 14.71
C TRP A 103 -7.54 -2.03 14.35
N ILE A 104 -6.74 -1.22 13.69
CA ILE A 104 -7.15 0.07 13.15
C ILE A 104 -6.99 -0.01 11.63
N TYR A 105 -8.06 0.24 10.88
CA TYR A 105 -8.01 0.50 9.45
C TYR A 105 -7.95 2.01 9.23
N VAL A 106 -6.94 2.49 8.53
CA VAL A 106 -6.81 3.88 8.09
C VAL A 106 -7.18 4.01 6.62
N SER A 107 -7.76 5.14 6.24
CA SER A 107 -8.10 5.44 4.85
C SER A 107 -7.90 6.93 4.59
N ASN A 108 -7.24 7.23 3.49
CA ASN A 108 -7.06 8.58 2.96
C ASN A 108 -8.38 9.17 2.45
N SER A 109 -8.43 10.49 2.33
CA SER A 109 -9.52 11.24 1.69
C SER A 109 -8.96 12.04 0.53
N GLU A 110 -9.27 11.64 -0.69
CA GLU A 110 -8.79 12.29 -1.90
C GLU A 110 -9.65 13.48 -2.28
N ILE A 111 -9.64 14.50 -1.41
CA ILE A 111 -10.38 15.75 -1.62
C ILE A 111 -9.41 16.92 -1.72
N SER A 112 -9.61 17.76 -2.73
CA SER A 112 -8.80 18.97 -2.99
C SER A 112 -9.09 20.11 -2.00
N SER A 113 -8.29 21.17 -2.11
CA SER A 113 -8.53 22.45 -1.43
C SER A 113 -8.60 22.32 0.09
N ASN A 114 -7.66 21.60 0.69
CA ASN A 114 -7.58 21.30 2.12
C ASN A 114 -8.78 20.51 2.69
N GLY A 115 -9.53 19.85 1.82
CA GLY A 115 -10.62 18.96 2.20
C GLY A 115 -10.18 17.52 2.44
N GLY A 116 -8.91 17.20 2.14
CA GLY A 116 -8.30 15.89 2.33
C GLY A 116 -7.83 15.63 3.76
N GLY A 117 -7.34 14.43 3.98
CA GLY A 117 -6.86 13.96 5.27
C GLY A 117 -6.84 12.44 5.36
N VAL A 118 -6.85 11.92 6.60
CA VAL A 118 -6.89 10.48 6.88
C VAL A 118 -7.89 10.20 7.99
N GLY A 119 -8.83 9.29 7.73
CA GLY A 119 -9.74 8.73 8.72
C GLY A 119 -9.28 7.37 9.24
N ALA A 120 -9.75 6.99 10.42
CA ALA A 120 -9.47 5.71 11.04
C ALA A 120 -10.76 5.04 11.53
N LEU A 121 -10.87 3.72 11.33
CA LEU A 121 -11.86 2.85 11.95
C LEU A 121 -11.14 1.94 12.94
N ARG A 122 -11.57 1.94 14.20
CA ARG A 122 -11.08 1.03 15.24
C ARG A 122 -11.99 -0.19 15.33
N PHE A 123 -11.42 -1.35 15.16
CA PHE A 123 -12.11 -2.64 15.30
C PHE A 123 -11.69 -3.35 16.59
N ASP A 124 -12.64 -3.98 17.29
CA ASP A 124 -12.34 -4.95 18.34
C ASP A 124 -11.88 -6.30 17.75
N ALA A 125 -11.57 -7.27 18.61
CA ALA A 125 -11.13 -8.60 18.20
C ALA A 125 -12.23 -9.39 17.43
N GLU A 126 -13.49 -9.05 17.63
CA GLU A 126 -14.67 -9.62 16.97
C GLU A 126 -14.99 -8.91 15.64
N ALA A 127 -14.21 -7.93 15.25
CA ALA A 127 -14.38 -7.10 14.05
C ALA A 127 -15.61 -6.17 14.09
N ASN A 128 -16.05 -5.76 15.27
CA ASN A 128 -17.00 -4.67 15.38
C ASN A 128 -16.25 -3.34 15.29
N VAL A 129 -16.83 -2.35 14.60
CA VAL A 129 -16.34 -0.97 14.63
C VAL A 129 -16.70 -0.39 15.99
N VAL A 130 -15.69 -0.08 16.80
CA VAL A 130 -15.86 0.42 18.19
C VAL A 130 -15.46 1.87 18.34
N ASP A 131 -14.73 2.44 17.37
CA ASP A 131 -14.40 3.87 17.33
C ASP A 131 -14.12 4.31 15.88
N ALA A 132 -14.27 5.60 15.61
CA ALA A 132 -13.93 6.23 14.34
C ALA A 132 -13.49 7.67 14.57
N TYR A 133 -12.36 8.07 13.96
CA TYR A 133 -11.77 9.39 14.18
C TYR A 133 -10.88 9.81 13.02
N SER A 134 -10.49 11.09 13.00
CA SER A 134 -9.50 11.60 12.04
C SER A 134 -8.10 11.60 12.67
N ILE A 135 -7.09 11.27 11.87
CA ILE A 135 -5.67 11.31 12.26
C ILE A 135 -4.85 12.33 11.45
N LEU A 136 -5.43 12.86 10.38
CA LEU A 136 -4.87 13.96 9.57
C LEU A 136 -6.01 14.76 8.96
N ASN A 137 -5.89 16.10 8.96
CA ASN A 137 -6.87 17.01 8.37
C ASN A 137 -6.17 18.18 7.67
N ASN A 138 -6.93 18.91 6.86
CA ASN A 138 -6.48 20.12 6.18
C ASN A 138 -5.29 19.89 5.23
N THR A 139 -5.28 18.75 4.56
CA THR A 139 -4.38 18.39 3.47
C THR A 139 -5.17 18.29 2.16
N SER A 140 -4.53 17.98 1.05
CA SER A 140 -5.19 17.99 -0.24
C SER A 140 -4.86 16.74 -1.04
N ILE A 141 -5.91 16.11 -1.62
CA ILE A 141 -5.77 14.99 -2.54
C ILE A 141 -4.87 13.90 -1.93
N ASN A 142 -5.21 13.45 -0.72
CA ASN A 142 -4.54 12.31 -0.12
C ASN A 142 -5.01 11.04 -0.84
N CYS A 143 -4.22 10.58 -1.82
CA CYS A 143 -4.54 9.43 -2.63
C CYS A 143 -4.09 8.13 -1.96
N ALA A 144 -2.92 7.61 -2.30
CA ALA A 144 -2.43 6.41 -1.65
C ALA A 144 -1.36 6.73 -0.57
N GLY A 145 -0.44 5.82 -0.35
CA GLY A 145 0.58 5.92 0.68
C GLY A 145 1.19 4.57 0.99
N GLY A 146 1.60 4.36 2.26
CA GLY A 146 2.12 3.06 2.67
C GLY A 146 2.28 2.90 4.18
N PRO A 147 2.05 1.68 4.71
CA PRO A 147 2.30 1.36 6.11
C PRO A 147 3.80 1.27 6.38
N THR A 148 4.22 1.78 7.52
CA THR A 148 5.60 1.62 7.96
C THR A 148 5.76 0.39 8.86
N PRO A 149 6.94 -0.25 8.86
CA PRO A 149 7.23 -1.34 9.78
C PRO A 149 7.25 -0.97 11.25
N TRP A 150 7.30 0.33 11.58
CA TRP A 150 7.23 0.85 12.95
C TRP A 150 5.82 1.31 13.35
N GLY A 151 4.79 0.97 12.54
CA GLY A 151 3.39 1.10 12.92
C GLY A 151 2.75 2.45 12.65
N THR A 152 3.29 3.25 11.71
CA THR A 152 2.67 4.49 11.24
C THR A 152 2.19 4.37 9.80
N TRP A 153 1.31 5.27 9.37
CA TRP A 153 0.84 5.43 8.00
C TRP A 153 1.52 6.63 7.34
N LEU A 154 2.12 6.42 6.16
CA LEU A 154 2.60 7.50 5.31
C LEU A 154 1.50 7.83 4.29
N SER A 155 0.86 8.99 4.46
CA SER A 155 -0.18 9.49 3.55
C SER A 155 0.43 10.42 2.51
N CYS A 156 0.14 10.18 1.24
CA CYS A 156 0.69 10.90 0.09
C CYS A 156 -0.32 11.90 -0.46
N GLU A 157 0.13 13.14 -0.70
CA GLU A 157 -0.65 14.16 -1.42
C GLU A 157 -0.36 14.11 -2.92
N GLU A 158 -1.36 13.86 -3.74
CA GLU A 158 -1.27 13.64 -5.18
C GLU A 158 -1.54 14.92 -5.98
N PHE A 159 -0.68 15.93 -5.82
CA PHE A 159 -0.68 17.15 -6.65
C PHE A 159 0.74 17.71 -6.78
N ASP A 160 0.98 18.66 -7.68
CA ASP A 160 2.32 19.13 -8.03
C ASP A 160 3.17 19.63 -6.86
N ALA A 161 2.55 20.20 -5.83
CA ALA A 161 3.19 20.61 -4.59
C ALA A 161 2.98 19.64 -3.43
N GLY A 162 2.57 18.39 -3.73
CA GLY A 162 2.24 17.35 -2.77
C GLY A 162 3.39 16.98 -1.86
N GLN A 163 3.05 16.58 -0.66
CA GLN A 163 3.96 16.18 0.41
C GLN A 163 3.52 14.82 1.00
N VAL A 164 4.36 14.25 1.83
CA VAL A 164 4.05 13.02 2.58
C VAL A 164 3.90 13.34 4.06
N TYR A 165 2.83 12.86 4.67
CA TYR A 165 2.57 12.99 6.10
C TYR A 165 2.63 11.64 6.79
N GLU A 166 3.41 11.56 7.87
CA GLU A 166 3.45 10.37 8.72
C GLU A 166 2.44 10.51 9.85
N CYS A 167 1.48 9.58 9.90
CA CYS A 167 0.35 9.58 10.82
C CYS A 167 0.44 8.43 11.81
N ASP A 168 0.16 8.69 13.08
CA ASP A 168 -0.09 7.66 14.09
C ASP A 168 -1.52 7.13 13.90
N PRO A 169 -1.71 5.84 13.56
CA PRO A 169 -3.05 5.28 13.35
C PRO A 169 -3.97 5.42 14.57
N SER A 170 -3.42 5.46 15.77
CA SER A 170 -4.20 5.65 17.01
C SER A 170 -4.69 7.09 17.23
N GLY A 171 -4.19 8.06 16.47
CA GLY A 171 -4.50 9.47 16.62
C GLY A 171 -3.93 10.12 17.89
N ARG A 172 -3.12 9.41 18.67
CA ARG A 172 -2.54 9.93 19.93
C ARG A 172 -1.42 10.93 19.67
N THR A 173 -0.70 10.77 18.56
CA THR A 173 0.38 11.65 18.15
C THR A 173 -0.04 12.43 16.91
N PRO A 174 0.13 13.76 16.87
CA PRO A 174 -0.15 14.55 15.67
C PRO A 174 0.67 14.08 14.48
N ALA A 175 0.06 14.10 13.29
CA ALA A 175 0.73 13.78 12.03
C ALA A 175 1.91 14.72 11.78
N ARG A 176 2.96 14.19 11.12
CA ARG A 176 4.20 14.93 10.85
C ARG A 176 4.47 15.00 9.36
N LEU A 177 4.70 16.20 8.86
CA LEU A 177 5.19 16.42 7.50
C LEU A 177 6.59 15.83 7.34
N ARG A 178 6.80 15.03 6.28
CA ARG A 178 8.08 14.42 5.92
C ARG A 178 8.68 15.07 4.66
N ALA A 179 8.95 16.37 4.74
CA ALA A 179 9.40 17.20 3.63
C ALA A 179 10.69 16.69 2.93
N ALA A 180 11.49 15.86 3.59
CA ALA A 180 12.69 15.27 3.00
C ALA A 180 12.37 14.22 1.91
N LEU A 181 11.15 13.67 1.89
CA LEU A 181 10.70 12.72 0.86
C LEU A 181 10.45 13.39 -0.50
N GLY A 182 10.55 14.71 -0.57
CA GLY A 182 10.43 15.49 -1.80
C GLY A 182 9.09 16.21 -1.94
N THR A 183 8.97 16.98 -3.02
CA THR A 183 7.76 17.70 -3.41
C THR A 183 7.45 17.33 -4.86
N PHE A 184 6.41 16.55 -5.07
CA PHE A 184 5.91 16.10 -6.36
C PHE A 184 4.50 15.51 -6.19
N LYS A 185 3.88 15.08 -7.25
CA LYS A 185 2.58 14.39 -7.24
C LYS A 185 2.75 12.99 -6.64
N HIS A 186 2.80 12.93 -5.29
CA HIS A 186 3.00 11.67 -4.57
C HIS A 186 1.80 10.76 -4.68
N GLU A 187 2.04 9.53 -5.13
CA GLU A 187 1.00 8.51 -5.16
C GLU A 187 1.15 7.54 -3.99
N ALA A 188 2.14 6.69 -4.01
CA ALA A 188 2.32 5.67 -2.98
C ALA A 188 3.78 5.58 -2.50
N VAL A 189 3.97 4.90 -1.36
CA VAL A 189 5.29 4.71 -0.76
C VAL A 189 5.39 3.33 -0.11
N THR A 190 6.57 2.70 -0.21
CA THR A 190 6.89 1.48 0.54
C THR A 190 8.25 1.59 1.23
N VAL A 191 8.40 0.90 2.36
CA VAL A 191 9.60 0.97 3.21
C VAL A 191 10.42 -0.30 3.10
N ASP A 192 11.69 -0.17 2.74
CA ASP A 192 12.68 -1.24 2.69
C ASP A 192 13.65 -1.10 3.88
N LEU A 193 13.36 -1.80 4.97
CA LEU A 193 14.22 -1.81 6.15
C LEU A 193 15.59 -2.45 5.88
N ALA A 194 15.64 -3.45 5.00
CA ALA A 194 16.86 -4.19 4.72
C ALA A 194 17.90 -3.29 4.04
N ASN A 195 17.44 -2.40 3.16
CA ASN A 195 18.28 -1.44 2.43
C ASN A 195 18.26 -0.03 3.03
N ASN A 196 17.57 0.17 4.15
CA ASN A 196 17.42 1.45 4.84
C ASN A 196 16.96 2.56 3.88
N CYS A 197 15.87 2.33 3.15
CA CYS A 197 15.33 3.29 2.19
C CYS A 197 13.81 3.18 2.02
N LEU A 198 13.23 4.13 1.31
CA LEU A 198 11.84 4.12 0.86
C LEU A 198 11.81 4.23 -0.66
N TYR A 199 10.78 3.63 -1.29
CA TYR A 199 10.49 3.82 -2.70
C TYR A 199 9.14 4.51 -2.85
N LEU A 200 9.03 5.44 -3.83
CA LEU A 200 7.85 6.27 -4.04
C LEU A 200 7.51 6.34 -5.53
N THR A 201 6.23 6.46 -5.83
CA THR A 201 5.67 6.62 -7.17
C THR A 201 5.13 8.03 -7.38
N GLU A 202 5.09 8.49 -8.65
CA GLU A 202 4.56 9.77 -9.08
C GLU A 202 3.55 9.56 -10.20
N ASP A 203 2.26 9.94 -9.98
CA ASP A 203 1.23 9.80 -11.01
C ASP A 203 1.24 10.97 -11.99
N LEU A 204 2.11 10.86 -12.99
CA LEU A 204 2.14 11.71 -14.17
C LEU A 204 2.55 10.88 -15.40
N PRO A 205 2.15 11.28 -16.62
CA PRO A 205 2.53 10.57 -17.85
C PRO A 205 4.04 10.45 -18.04
N ASP A 206 4.81 11.38 -17.49
CA ASP A 206 6.27 11.42 -17.46
C ASP A 206 6.82 11.28 -16.03
N GLY A 207 6.04 10.64 -15.13
CA GLY A 207 6.34 10.50 -13.70
C GLY A 207 7.62 9.75 -13.39
N GLY A 208 8.21 10.06 -12.25
CA GLY A 208 9.41 9.41 -11.75
C GLY A 208 9.08 8.17 -10.88
N PHE A 209 10.04 7.25 -10.81
CA PHE A 209 10.13 6.26 -9.74
C PHE A 209 11.26 6.68 -8.83
N TYR A 210 10.99 6.90 -7.55
CA TYR A 210 11.93 7.51 -6.63
C TYR A 210 12.39 6.54 -5.55
N ARG A 211 13.61 6.80 -5.02
CA ARG A 211 14.14 6.21 -3.81
C ARG A 211 14.57 7.30 -2.85
N PHE A 212 14.14 7.23 -1.60
CA PHE A 212 14.64 8.08 -0.53
C PHE A 212 15.58 7.29 0.38
N ARG A 213 16.79 7.79 0.59
CA ARG A 213 17.79 7.23 1.51
C ARG A 213 17.95 8.17 2.69
N PRO A 214 17.46 7.81 3.89
CA PRO A 214 17.61 8.64 5.07
C PRO A 214 19.09 8.73 5.48
N GLU A 215 19.46 9.87 6.06
CA GLU A 215 20.82 10.11 6.56
C GLU A 215 21.19 9.19 7.73
N ARG A 216 20.19 8.71 8.47
CA ARG A 216 20.32 7.78 9.60
C ARG A 216 19.46 6.55 9.37
N GLN A 217 19.58 5.59 10.28
CA GLN A 217 18.71 4.39 10.24
C GLN A 217 17.24 4.78 10.42
N LEU A 218 16.36 4.11 9.66
CA LEU A 218 14.92 4.17 9.85
C LEU A 218 14.56 3.82 11.32
N PRO A 219 13.60 4.53 11.90
CA PRO A 219 12.54 5.38 11.32
C PRO A 219 12.91 6.87 11.11
N TYR A 220 14.16 7.25 11.00
CA TYR A 220 14.56 8.63 10.79
C TYR A 220 14.22 9.09 9.37
N LEU A 221 13.34 10.10 9.23
CA LEU A 221 12.86 10.63 7.93
C LEU A 221 13.01 12.16 7.82
N GLU A 222 13.83 12.79 8.69
CA GLU A 222 13.95 14.26 8.74
C GLU A 222 14.89 14.80 7.64
N THR A 223 15.97 14.05 7.35
CA THR A 223 16.95 14.40 6.31
C THR A 223 17.41 13.14 5.58
N GLY A 224 17.81 13.31 4.33
CA GLY A 224 18.28 12.21 3.48
C GLY A 224 18.45 12.66 2.04
N GLN A 225 18.67 11.71 1.16
CA GLN A 225 18.83 11.92 -0.27
C GLN A 225 17.66 11.33 -1.04
N LEU A 226 16.97 12.16 -1.81
CA LEU A 226 16.01 11.72 -2.81
C LEU A 226 16.77 11.40 -4.11
N GLU A 227 16.45 10.24 -4.69
CA GLU A 227 17.03 9.75 -5.94
C GLU A 227 15.90 9.38 -6.90
N ILE A 228 16.17 9.44 -8.20
CA ILE A 228 15.22 9.07 -9.26
C ILE A 228 15.82 7.96 -10.13
N ALA A 229 14.95 7.07 -10.60
CA ALA A 229 15.35 5.90 -11.39
C ALA A 229 15.78 6.29 -12.82
N SER A 230 16.90 5.70 -13.25
CA SER A 230 17.35 5.67 -14.64
C SER A 230 17.51 4.20 -15.06
N VAL A 231 16.78 3.76 -16.06
CA VAL A 231 16.82 2.37 -16.53
C VAL A 231 17.95 2.17 -17.50
N GLN A 232 18.83 1.23 -17.20
CA GLN A 232 19.96 0.80 -18.01
C GLN A 232 19.70 -0.58 -18.60
N ARG A 233 20.13 -0.82 -19.85
CA ARG A 233 20.07 -2.12 -20.49
C ARG A 233 21.45 -2.77 -20.55
N ARG A 234 21.58 -4.00 -20.03
CA ARG A 234 22.83 -4.75 -20.02
C ARG A 234 22.54 -6.21 -20.41
N GLY A 235 23.15 -6.69 -21.49
CA GLY A 235 23.01 -8.09 -21.92
C GLY A 235 21.58 -8.55 -22.29
N GLY A 236 20.64 -7.62 -22.45
CA GLY A 236 19.23 -7.92 -22.70
C GLY A 236 18.32 -7.63 -21.52
N ASP A 237 18.85 -7.59 -20.30
CA ASP A 237 18.13 -7.30 -19.07
C ASP A 237 18.12 -5.81 -18.74
N TYR A 238 17.14 -5.39 -17.93
CA TYR A 238 17.00 -4.01 -17.47
C TYR A 238 17.40 -3.88 -16.00
N TYR A 239 18.08 -2.77 -15.67
CA TYR A 239 18.56 -2.45 -14.33
C TYR A 239 18.27 -0.99 -14.00
N ILE A 240 17.97 -0.70 -12.75
CA ILE A 240 17.82 0.67 -12.26
C ILE A 240 19.16 1.18 -11.71
N GLU A 241 19.59 2.31 -12.22
CA GLU A 241 20.59 3.20 -11.61
C GLU A 241 19.86 4.35 -10.91
N TRP A 242 20.22 4.60 -9.67
CA TRP A 242 19.61 5.65 -8.87
C TRP A 242 20.45 6.93 -8.95
N LEU A 243 19.84 8.00 -9.44
CA LEU A 243 20.50 9.30 -9.65
C LEU A 243 19.95 10.33 -8.65
N PRO A 244 20.83 11.13 -8.00
CA PRO A 244 20.40 12.09 -7.00
C PRO A 244 19.55 13.20 -7.64
N VAL A 245 18.43 13.56 -6.98
CA VAL A 245 17.61 14.73 -7.33
C VAL A 245 18.25 15.97 -6.68
N PRO A 246 18.68 16.98 -7.47
CA PRO A 246 19.42 18.14 -6.95
C PRO A 246 18.62 19.02 -5.99
N ASP A 247 17.32 19.23 -6.25
CA ASP A 247 16.41 20.00 -5.40
C ASP A 247 15.13 19.20 -5.11
N PRO A 248 15.10 18.37 -4.06
CA PRO A 248 13.92 17.59 -3.71
C PRO A 248 12.67 18.44 -3.43
N ARG A 249 12.82 19.71 -3.08
CA ARG A 249 11.70 20.65 -2.84
C ARG A 249 11.07 21.20 -4.11
N ALA A 250 11.60 20.88 -5.28
CA ALA A 250 11.10 21.31 -6.59
C ALA A 250 10.83 22.82 -6.70
N ARG A 251 11.63 23.66 -6.04
CA ARG A 251 11.42 25.12 -5.94
C ARG A 251 11.36 25.85 -7.28
N ARG A 252 11.95 25.30 -8.32
CA ARG A 252 11.99 25.91 -9.67
C ARG A 252 11.63 24.92 -10.77
N THR A 253 12.02 23.68 -10.61
CA THR A 253 11.89 22.63 -11.62
C THR A 253 11.33 21.39 -10.95
N PRO A 254 10.26 20.77 -11.49
CA PRO A 254 9.74 19.49 -10.99
C PRO A 254 10.87 18.46 -10.82
N THR A 255 10.80 17.65 -9.78
CA THR A 255 11.83 16.65 -9.43
C THR A 255 12.21 15.77 -10.60
N ARG A 256 11.24 15.28 -11.37
CA ARG A 256 11.42 14.42 -12.55
C ARG A 256 12.15 15.09 -13.70
N HIS A 257 12.14 16.42 -13.79
CA HIS A 257 12.81 17.18 -14.85
C HIS A 257 14.22 17.67 -14.47
N GLN A 258 14.69 17.37 -13.26
CA GLN A 258 16.00 17.82 -12.80
C GLN A 258 17.15 16.91 -13.23
N VAL A 259 16.84 15.67 -13.62
CA VAL A 259 17.83 14.65 -13.99
C VAL A 259 17.55 14.17 -15.42
N ALA A 260 18.36 14.62 -16.36
CA ALA A 260 18.15 14.37 -17.79
C ALA A 260 18.17 12.87 -18.18
N ALA A 261 18.85 12.03 -17.39
CA ALA A 261 18.94 10.58 -17.63
C ALA A 261 17.85 9.78 -16.91
N MET A 262 16.86 10.43 -16.27
CA MET A 262 15.75 9.73 -15.66
C MET A 262 14.92 8.94 -16.69
N THR A 263 14.36 7.84 -16.30
CA THR A 263 13.43 7.06 -17.11
C THR A 263 12.00 7.28 -16.64
N PRO A 264 11.08 7.74 -17.50
CA PRO A 264 9.67 7.92 -17.15
C PRO A 264 8.98 6.57 -16.87
N PHE A 265 8.16 6.57 -15.83
CA PHE A 265 7.19 5.51 -15.52
C PHE A 265 5.80 6.13 -15.61
N ALA A 266 5.06 5.78 -16.67
CA ALA A 266 3.88 6.50 -17.12
C ALA A 266 2.67 6.31 -16.20
N GLY A 267 2.46 7.24 -15.27
CA GLY A 267 1.43 7.20 -14.24
C GLY A 267 1.78 6.16 -13.17
N GLY A 268 2.80 6.44 -12.35
CA GLY A 268 3.21 5.56 -11.25
C GLY A 268 2.17 5.61 -10.13
N GLU A 269 1.57 4.46 -9.81
CA GLU A 269 0.49 4.27 -8.87
C GLU A 269 0.94 3.49 -7.63
N GLY A 270 0.15 2.50 -7.19
CA GLY A 270 0.41 1.70 -6.00
C GLY A 270 1.77 1.01 -5.98
N ILE A 271 2.29 0.78 -4.77
CA ILE A 271 3.59 0.14 -4.56
C ILE A 271 3.57 -0.77 -3.33
N GLY A 272 4.27 -1.90 -3.39
CA GLY A 272 4.42 -2.82 -2.25
C GLY A 272 5.75 -3.55 -2.28
N LEU A 273 6.22 -4.00 -1.11
CA LEU A 273 7.48 -4.73 -0.95
C LEU A 273 7.24 -6.13 -0.40
N PHE A 274 7.86 -7.14 -1.02
CA PHE A 274 7.94 -8.50 -0.49
C PHE A 274 9.36 -9.06 -0.64
N GLY A 275 10.03 -9.27 0.48
CA GLY A 275 11.46 -9.67 0.47
C GLY A 275 12.33 -8.58 -0.15
N ASP A 276 12.99 -8.89 -1.25
CA ASP A 276 13.81 -7.99 -2.05
C ASP A 276 13.09 -7.43 -3.29
N LYS A 277 11.80 -7.74 -3.46
CA LYS A 277 11.01 -7.36 -4.64
C LYS A 277 10.07 -6.22 -4.30
N VAL A 278 10.27 -5.08 -4.96
CA VAL A 278 9.36 -3.94 -4.96
C VAL A 278 8.47 -4.07 -6.19
N HIS A 279 7.15 -4.21 -5.96
CA HIS A 279 6.16 -4.24 -7.02
C HIS A 279 5.46 -2.90 -7.07
N PHE A 280 5.33 -2.30 -8.25
CA PHE A 280 4.60 -1.06 -8.46
C PHE A 280 3.85 -1.07 -9.79
N THR A 281 2.82 -0.27 -9.86
CA THR A 281 1.94 -0.17 -11.01
C THR A 281 2.16 1.12 -11.79
N THR A 282 1.88 1.06 -13.11
CA THR A 282 1.85 2.23 -13.98
C THR A 282 0.54 2.23 -14.79
N LYS A 283 -0.33 3.24 -14.54
CA LYS A 283 -1.70 3.32 -15.05
C LYS A 283 -1.78 3.50 -16.56
N HIS A 284 -0.94 4.37 -17.12
CA HIS A 284 -1.06 4.77 -18.52
C HIS A 284 -0.66 3.68 -19.51
N ASP A 285 0.15 2.72 -19.12
CA ASP A 285 0.53 1.57 -19.93
C ASP A 285 0.00 0.23 -19.41
N ASN A 286 -0.75 0.25 -18.31
CA ASN A 286 -1.37 -0.91 -17.64
C ASN A 286 -0.36 -2.01 -17.31
N ARG A 287 0.71 -1.66 -16.59
CA ARG A 287 1.76 -2.57 -16.17
C ARG A 287 1.87 -2.72 -14.67
N VAL A 288 2.32 -3.89 -14.26
CA VAL A 288 2.87 -4.14 -12.93
C VAL A 288 4.35 -4.49 -13.10
N TRP A 289 5.19 -3.71 -12.45
CA TRP A 289 6.63 -3.84 -12.48
C TRP A 289 7.15 -4.57 -11.24
N THR A 290 8.30 -5.20 -11.38
CA THR A 290 9.09 -5.74 -10.27
C THR A 290 10.50 -5.17 -10.34
N TYR A 291 10.87 -4.40 -9.33
CA TYR A 291 12.25 -3.99 -9.08
C TYR A 291 12.84 -4.89 -7.98
N ASN A 292 13.97 -5.53 -8.25
CA ASN A 292 14.70 -6.32 -7.26
C ASN A 292 15.76 -5.45 -6.59
N SER A 293 15.59 -5.13 -5.32
CA SER A 293 16.47 -4.21 -4.58
C SER A 293 17.86 -4.78 -4.29
N ALA A 294 18.01 -6.13 -4.31
CA ALA A 294 19.29 -6.78 -4.10
C ALA A 294 20.17 -6.80 -5.36
N THR A 295 19.56 -6.86 -6.56
CA THR A 295 20.29 -6.97 -7.84
C THR A 295 20.20 -5.70 -8.70
N SER A 296 19.35 -4.76 -8.32
CA SER A 296 18.92 -3.59 -9.11
C SER A 296 18.18 -3.96 -10.40
N GLY A 297 17.81 -5.23 -10.60
CA GLY A 297 17.09 -5.71 -11.77
C GLY A 297 15.66 -5.17 -11.85
N LEU A 298 15.19 -4.85 -13.06
CA LEU A 298 13.83 -4.41 -13.34
C LEU A 298 13.20 -5.36 -14.36
N SER A 299 11.98 -5.82 -14.07
CA SER A 299 11.19 -6.67 -14.96
C SER A 299 9.72 -6.28 -14.93
N VAL A 300 8.96 -6.73 -15.93
CA VAL A 300 7.51 -6.59 -15.98
C VAL A 300 6.90 -7.87 -15.42
N LEU A 301 6.09 -7.73 -14.35
CA LEU A 301 5.32 -8.83 -13.77
C LEU A 301 4.03 -9.07 -14.57
N TYR A 302 3.38 -7.99 -14.98
CA TYR A 302 2.16 -8.03 -15.79
C TYR A 302 2.16 -6.87 -16.80
N ASP A 303 1.73 -7.13 -18.02
CA ASP A 303 1.46 -6.13 -19.06
C ASP A 303 0.15 -6.51 -19.75
N PHE A 304 -0.84 -5.64 -19.65
CA PHE A 304 -2.18 -5.87 -20.24
C PHE A 304 -2.13 -6.20 -21.73
N LYS A 305 -1.19 -5.61 -22.47
CA LYS A 305 -1.07 -5.77 -23.93
C LYS A 305 -0.52 -7.14 -24.35
N THR A 306 0.25 -7.79 -23.48
CA THR A 306 0.94 -9.05 -23.78
C THR A 306 0.51 -10.21 -22.91
N SER A 307 -0.34 -9.97 -21.90
CA SER A 307 -0.86 -11.01 -21.02
C SER A 307 -1.75 -11.99 -21.77
N GLU A 308 -1.59 -13.27 -21.48
CA GLU A 308 -2.52 -14.32 -21.93
C GLU A 308 -3.89 -14.20 -21.24
N THR A 309 -3.94 -13.53 -20.09
CA THR A 309 -5.15 -13.28 -19.31
C THR A 309 -5.29 -11.78 -19.04
N PRO A 310 -5.71 -10.96 -20.03
CA PRO A 310 -5.75 -9.50 -19.91
C PRO A 310 -7.01 -9.05 -19.17
N VAL A 311 -7.17 -9.44 -17.92
CA VAL A 311 -8.34 -9.10 -17.06
C VAL A 311 -8.10 -7.86 -16.20
N LEU A 312 -6.83 -7.56 -15.87
CA LEU A 312 -6.47 -6.41 -15.03
C LEU A 312 -6.21 -5.19 -15.92
N SER A 313 -7.06 -4.19 -15.81
CA SER A 313 -6.96 -2.91 -16.55
C SER A 313 -7.16 -1.73 -15.61
N GLY A 314 -6.58 -0.56 -15.93
CA GLY A 314 -6.64 0.58 -15.02
C GLY A 314 -5.94 0.25 -13.69
N VAL A 315 -4.73 -0.29 -13.76
CA VAL A 315 -3.94 -0.67 -12.58
C VAL A 315 -3.73 0.52 -11.66
N ASP A 316 -3.94 0.32 -10.37
CA ASP A 316 -3.87 1.35 -9.35
C ASP A 316 -3.19 0.82 -8.07
N ASN A 317 -3.82 0.94 -6.91
CA ASN A 317 -3.28 0.57 -5.61
C ASN A 317 -2.82 -0.89 -5.54
N VAL A 318 -1.79 -1.13 -4.72
CA VAL A 318 -1.17 -2.45 -4.54
C VAL A 318 -1.14 -2.84 -3.06
N VAL A 319 -1.52 -4.07 -2.74
CA VAL A 319 -1.23 -4.70 -1.45
C VAL A 319 -0.64 -6.10 -1.67
N ILE A 320 0.27 -6.52 -0.79
CA ILE A 320 0.97 -7.80 -0.91
C ILE A 320 0.51 -8.75 0.19
N THR A 321 0.23 -10.01 -0.17
CA THR A 321 -0.13 -11.07 0.80
C THR A 321 1.09 -11.57 1.58
N ALA A 322 0.84 -12.40 2.59
CA ALA A 322 1.91 -13.01 3.39
C ALA A 322 2.82 -13.96 2.58
N THR A 323 2.38 -14.44 1.42
CA THR A 323 3.15 -15.34 0.53
C THR A 323 3.68 -14.64 -0.72
N GLY A 324 3.42 -13.33 -0.88
CA GLY A 324 3.94 -12.54 -1.97
C GLY A 324 3.03 -12.45 -3.20
N ASP A 325 1.73 -12.77 -3.06
CA ASP A 325 0.77 -12.46 -4.11
C ASP A 325 0.59 -10.95 -4.17
N VAL A 326 0.64 -10.38 -5.37
CA VAL A 326 0.44 -8.97 -5.63
C VAL A 326 -1.04 -8.74 -5.95
N VAL A 327 -1.77 -8.08 -5.07
CA VAL A 327 -3.17 -7.70 -5.30
C VAL A 327 -3.23 -6.27 -5.79
N VAL A 328 -3.80 -6.08 -6.96
CA VAL A 328 -3.92 -4.79 -7.64
C VAL A 328 -5.39 -4.39 -7.70
N ALA A 329 -5.67 -3.17 -7.32
CA ALA A 329 -6.98 -2.53 -7.48
C ALA A 329 -7.09 -1.88 -8.87
N GLU A 330 -8.32 -1.72 -9.37
CA GLU A 330 -8.60 -1.07 -10.64
C GLU A 330 -9.24 0.31 -10.44
N ASP A 331 -8.65 1.33 -11.08
CA ASP A 331 -9.31 2.60 -11.37
C ASP A 331 -10.09 2.44 -12.66
N LYS A 332 -11.43 2.44 -12.56
CA LYS A 332 -12.36 2.19 -13.67
C LYS A 332 -12.34 0.74 -14.19
N GLY A 333 -12.68 0.55 -15.46
CA GLY A 333 -12.73 -0.79 -16.04
C GLY A 333 -13.90 -1.61 -15.51
N ASN A 334 -13.59 -2.85 -15.10
CA ASN A 334 -14.58 -3.79 -14.60
C ASN A 334 -14.65 -3.85 -13.07
N MET A 335 -14.01 -2.91 -12.37
CA MET A 335 -14.06 -2.73 -10.91
C MET A 335 -13.65 -3.97 -10.14
N GLN A 336 -12.42 -4.43 -10.34
CA GLN A 336 -11.91 -5.64 -9.72
C GLN A 336 -10.73 -5.37 -8.78
N LEU A 337 -10.56 -6.26 -7.80
CA LEU A 337 -9.26 -6.58 -7.21
C LEU A 337 -8.74 -7.83 -7.89
N VAL A 338 -7.55 -7.76 -8.44
CA VAL A 338 -6.93 -8.86 -9.20
C VAL A 338 -5.65 -9.30 -8.52
N ALA A 339 -5.52 -10.61 -8.25
CA ALA A 339 -4.32 -11.20 -7.71
C ALA A 339 -3.40 -11.68 -8.82
N LEU A 340 -2.12 -11.31 -8.71
CA LEU A 340 -0.99 -11.86 -9.49
C LEU A 340 -0.18 -12.73 -8.55
N THR A 341 -0.23 -14.06 -8.72
CA THR A 341 0.42 -14.98 -7.79
C THR A 341 1.86 -15.30 -8.20
N PRO A 342 2.73 -15.71 -7.27
CA PRO A 342 4.07 -16.18 -7.61
C PRO A 342 4.09 -17.36 -8.58
N GLY A 343 3.02 -18.17 -8.63
CA GLY A 343 2.81 -19.23 -9.60
C GLY A 343 2.45 -18.76 -11.01
N GLY A 344 2.32 -17.43 -11.23
CA GLY A 344 1.99 -16.83 -12.52
C GLY A 344 0.49 -16.75 -12.84
N ARG A 345 -0.36 -17.03 -11.86
CA ARG A 345 -1.81 -16.93 -12.02
C ARG A 345 -2.25 -15.46 -11.94
N VAL A 346 -3.14 -15.06 -12.86
CA VAL A 346 -3.83 -13.76 -12.87
C VAL A 346 -5.31 -14.02 -12.62
N THR A 347 -5.86 -13.59 -11.49
CA THR A 347 -7.24 -13.94 -11.12
C THR A 347 -7.94 -12.82 -10.35
N PRO A 348 -9.17 -12.44 -10.76
CA PRO A 348 -10.02 -11.57 -9.96
C PRO A 348 -10.40 -12.24 -8.65
N ILE A 349 -10.34 -11.49 -7.54
CA ILE A 349 -10.72 -11.96 -6.20
C ILE A 349 -11.93 -11.21 -5.64
N VAL A 350 -12.22 -10.03 -6.18
CA VAL A 350 -13.41 -9.21 -5.90
C VAL A 350 -13.84 -8.54 -7.19
N GLN A 351 -15.14 -8.34 -7.38
CA GLN A 351 -15.68 -7.43 -8.40
C GLN A 351 -16.90 -6.70 -7.85
N LEU A 352 -16.96 -5.39 -8.07
CA LEU A 352 -18.12 -4.54 -7.76
C LEU A 352 -18.95 -4.32 -9.01
N MET A 353 -20.25 -4.65 -8.91
CA MET A 353 -21.21 -4.40 -9.99
C MET A 353 -21.88 -3.04 -9.83
N ASP A 354 -22.29 -2.44 -10.95
CA ASP A 354 -23.05 -1.19 -10.99
C ASP A 354 -22.34 0.03 -10.38
N GLN A 355 -21.00 0.03 -10.39
CA GLN A 355 -20.15 1.10 -9.86
C GLN A 355 -19.09 1.58 -10.85
N ALA A 356 -19.32 1.47 -12.15
CA ALA A 356 -18.35 1.78 -13.21
C ALA A 356 -17.88 3.25 -13.26
N ALA A 357 -18.58 4.17 -12.58
CA ALA A 357 -18.15 5.56 -12.40
C ALA A 357 -17.26 5.78 -11.17
N SER A 358 -16.87 4.70 -10.50
CA SER A 358 -15.99 4.69 -9.34
C SER A 358 -14.65 4.00 -9.66
N GLU A 359 -13.86 3.84 -8.65
CA GLU A 359 -12.64 3.05 -8.62
C GLU A 359 -12.56 2.24 -7.31
N ILE A 360 -11.77 1.17 -7.29
CA ILE A 360 -11.46 0.44 -6.08
C ILE A 360 -10.14 0.97 -5.51
N THR A 361 -10.14 1.35 -4.24
CA THR A 361 -9.00 1.98 -3.58
C THR A 361 -8.68 1.33 -2.23
N GLY A 362 -7.48 1.54 -1.75
CA GLY A 362 -7.02 1.21 -0.40
C GLY A 362 -7.15 -0.24 0.04
N PRO A 363 -6.85 -1.25 -0.81
CA PRO A 363 -6.91 -2.64 -0.37
C PRO A 363 -5.93 -2.89 0.78
N ALA A 364 -6.43 -3.48 1.88
CA ALA A 364 -5.64 -3.73 3.08
C ALA A 364 -6.10 -5.01 3.78
N PHE A 365 -5.17 -5.89 4.13
CA PHE A 365 -5.48 -7.07 4.94
C PHE A 365 -5.46 -6.70 6.43
N ASP A 366 -6.39 -7.26 7.20
CA ASP A 366 -6.28 -7.23 8.65
C ASP A 366 -5.00 -7.95 9.12
N PRO A 367 -4.49 -7.69 10.32
CA PRO A 367 -3.23 -8.27 10.78
C PRO A 367 -3.17 -9.79 10.80
N THR A 368 -4.32 -10.46 10.70
CA THR A 368 -4.43 -11.93 10.71
C THR A 368 -4.65 -12.54 9.33
N TYR A 369 -4.79 -11.72 8.27
CA TYR A 369 -5.17 -12.15 6.92
C TYR A 369 -6.49 -12.93 6.85
N GLN A 370 -7.40 -12.66 7.79
CA GLN A 370 -8.77 -13.20 7.80
C GLN A 370 -9.73 -12.30 7.04
N ARG A 371 -9.40 -11.02 6.89
CA ARG A 371 -10.22 -9.98 6.28
C ARG A 371 -9.42 -9.15 5.29
N LEU A 372 -10.14 -8.67 4.28
CA LEU A 372 -9.66 -7.70 3.31
C LEU A 372 -10.60 -6.48 3.37
N TYR A 373 -10.03 -5.31 3.57
CA TYR A 373 -10.70 -4.01 3.48
C TYR A 373 -10.34 -3.34 2.18
N PHE A 374 -11.27 -2.59 1.61
CA PHE A 374 -11.05 -1.70 0.48
C PHE A 374 -12.22 -0.73 0.36
N SER A 375 -12.09 0.29 -0.48
CA SER A 375 -13.18 1.22 -0.75
C SER A 375 -13.56 1.23 -2.23
N SER A 376 -14.85 1.48 -2.51
CA SER A 376 -15.28 2.07 -3.76
C SER A 376 -15.34 3.58 -3.52
N GLN A 377 -14.43 4.33 -4.11
CA GLN A 377 -14.17 5.73 -3.80
C GLN A 377 -15.39 6.63 -4.01
N ARG A 378 -16.18 6.36 -5.07
CA ARG A 378 -17.37 7.14 -5.45
C ARG A 378 -18.65 6.34 -5.31
N GLY A 379 -18.57 5.04 -5.00
CA GLY A 379 -19.71 4.13 -4.82
C GLY A 379 -20.64 4.11 -6.02
N THR A 380 -21.89 3.74 -5.78
CA THR A 380 -22.95 3.71 -6.80
C THR A 380 -23.38 5.11 -7.28
N LEU A 381 -23.08 6.17 -6.51
CA LEU A 381 -23.40 7.54 -6.90
C LEU A 381 -22.42 8.12 -7.92
N GLY A 382 -21.22 7.55 -8.06
CA GLY A 382 -20.19 8.04 -8.97
C GLY A 382 -19.61 9.41 -8.58
N ILE A 383 -19.72 9.82 -7.32
CA ILE A 383 -19.24 11.12 -6.80
C ILE A 383 -18.53 10.92 -5.45
N PRO A 384 -17.60 11.80 -5.04
CA PRO A 384 -16.77 11.63 -3.83
C PRO A 384 -17.56 11.33 -2.55
N ARG A 385 -18.72 11.96 -2.35
CA ARG A 385 -19.58 11.72 -1.19
C ARG A 385 -20.34 10.39 -1.21
N GLY A 386 -20.23 9.63 -2.29
CA GLY A 386 -20.86 8.31 -2.46
C GLY A 386 -19.98 7.15 -1.99
N GLY A 387 -18.79 7.41 -1.48
CA GLY A 387 -17.81 6.39 -1.13
C GLY A 387 -18.33 5.32 -0.17
N LEU A 388 -17.92 4.08 -0.42
CA LEU A 388 -18.30 2.90 0.34
C LEU A 388 -17.05 2.13 0.74
N THR A 389 -16.86 1.89 2.03
CA THR A 389 -15.76 1.04 2.53
C THR A 389 -16.28 -0.34 2.89
N TYR A 390 -15.67 -1.37 2.32
CA TYR A 390 -16.07 -2.76 2.43
C TYR A 390 -15.11 -3.55 3.33
N GLU A 391 -15.65 -4.57 3.97
CA GLU A 391 -14.91 -5.69 4.55
C GLU A 391 -15.30 -6.96 3.82
N ILE A 392 -14.33 -7.71 3.35
CA ILE A 392 -14.49 -9.09 2.88
C ILE A 392 -13.95 -10.03 3.94
N ARG A 393 -14.70 -11.09 4.27
CA ARG A 393 -14.27 -12.12 5.22
C ARG A 393 -14.59 -13.51 4.68
N TYR A 394 -13.80 -14.49 5.11
CA TYR A 394 -14.10 -15.89 4.87
C TYR A 394 -15.09 -16.40 5.91
N THR A 395 -16.12 -17.12 5.47
CA THR A 395 -17.21 -17.63 6.32
C THR A 395 -17.31 -19.17 6.30
N GLY A 396 -16.45 -19.86 5.48
CA GLY A 396 -16.42 -21.31 5.39
C GLY A 396 -17.00 -21.87 4.12
#